data_14cca5b997fb61a983a148f905d593c3
#
_entry.id   14cca5b997fb61a983a148f905d593c3
#
_cell.length_a   1.000
_cell.length_b   1.000
_cell.length_c   1.000
_cell.angle_alpha   90.00
_cell.angle_beta   90.00
_cell.angle_gamma   90.00
#
_symmetry.space_group_name_H-M   'P 1'
#
loop_
_entity.id
_entity.type
_entity.pdbx_description
1 polymer ?
#
loop_
_entity_poly.entity_id
_entity_poly.type
_entity_poly.pdbx_seq_one_letter_code
_entity_poly.pdbx_strand_id
1 'polypeptide(L)'
;MAKWTKFPHDNSGFQYTAATLKKNWARLHRGDCEPFPKDDAVVQAWIAFHAGDFEKAATLGLAAGPDGHNAANKAICIYANYLEKSDKKKLELYQEVGERCEALQAADKKNANAFYLYAYAMGRYSQGISVTKALAQGLGGKVKEALTIALKLQPKHADACIALGAFHAEVIDKRSEER
;
A
#
# COMPACT_ATOMS: atom_id res chain seq x y z
N MET A 1 -14.43 13.45 10.71
CA MET A 1 -13.69 13.12 9.46
C MET A 1 -14.68 13.06 8.30
N ALA A 2 -14.30 13.56 7.10
CA ALA A 2 -15.17 13.44 5.93
C ALA A 2 -15.30 11.95 5.57
N LYS A 3 -16.53 11.50 5.29
CA LYS A 3 -16.85 10.12 4.91
C LYS A 3 -16.16 9.74 3.60
N TRP A 4 -15.57 8.56 3.53
CA TRP A 4 -14.92 8.08 2.33
C TRP A 4 -15.93 7.78 1.22
N THR A 5 -15.51 7.97 -0.04
CA THR A 5 -16.29 7.58 -1.20
C THR A 5 -16.44 6.05 -1.22
N LYS A 6 -17.67 5.56 -1.34
CA LYS A 6 -17.94 4.13 -1.44
C LYS A 6 -17.38 3.56 -2.74
N PHE A 7 -16.97 2.30 -2.70
CA PHE A 7 -16.60 1.55 -3.90
C PHE A 7 -17.78 1.50 -4.89
N PRO A 8 -17.59 1.96 -6.15
CA PRO A 8 -18.71 2.23 -7.05
C PRO A 8 -19.16 1.04 -7.91
N HIS A 9 -18.49 -0.12 -7.80
CA HIS A 9 -18.75 -1.29 -8.63
C HIS A 9 -19.44 -2.40 -7.84
N ASP A 10 -20.08 -3.35 -8.57
CA ASP A 10 -20.59 -4.56 -7.94
C ASP A 10 -19.46 -5.37 -7.32
N ASN A 11 -19.63 -5.72 -6.06
CA ASN A 11 -18.67 -6.46 -5.25
C ASN A 11 -19.25 -7.78 -4.71
N SER A 12 -20.39 -8.22 -5.23
CA SER A 12 -21.10 -9.45 -4.78
C SER A 12 -20.21 -10.69 -4.84
N GLY A 13 -19.34 -10.78 -5.85
CA GLY A 13 -18.37 -11.88 -6.01
C GLY A 13 -17.17 -11.84 -5.06
N PHE A 14 -17.02 -10.79 -4.25
CA PHE A 14 -15.88 -10.59 -3.37
C PHE A 14 -16.25 -10.54 -1.87
N GLN A 15 -17.41 -11.08 -1.55
CA GLN A 15 -17.89 -11.22 -0.19
C GLN A 15 -17.32 -12.50 0.44
N TYR A 16 -16.35 -12.34 1.33
CA TYR A 16 -15.68 -13.45 1.99
C TYR A 16 -16.12 -13.60 3.45
N THR A 17 -16.24 -14.86 3.90
CA THR A 17 -16.14 -15.21 5.33
C THR A 17 -14.68 -15.49 5.66
N ALA A 18 -14.32 -15.58 6.95
CA ALA A 18 -12.95 -15.94 7.35
C ALA A 18 -12.46 -17.24 6.70
N ALA A 19 -13.32 -18.26 6.64
CA ALA A 19 -13.01 -19.56 6.03
C ALA A 19 -12.79 -19.46 4.50
N THR A 20 -13.66 -18.75 3.80
CA THR A 20 -13.54 -18.57 2.34
C THR A 20 -12.40 -17.64 1.97
N LEU A 21 -12.12 -16.60 2.78
CA LEU A 21 -10.95 -15.76 2.62
C LEU A 21 -9.67 -16.59 2.73
N LYS A 22 -9.52 -17.39 3.79
CA LYS A 22 -8.36 -18.26 3.99
C LYS A 22 -8.14 -19.20 2.82
N LYS A 23 -9.21 -19.84 2.32
CA LYS A 23 -9.15 -20.74 1.16
C LYS A 23 -8.64 -20.04 -0.12
N ASN A 24 -8.98 -18.76 -0.31
CA ASN A 24 -8.61 -17.98 -1.48
C ASN A 24 -7.34 -17.14 -1.29
N TRP A 25 -6.73 -17.13 -0.09
CA TRP A 25 -5.67 -16.20 0.29
C TRP A 25 -4.49 -16.20 -0.67
N ALA A 26 -3.94 -17.36 -0.98
CA ALA A 26 -2.80 -17.49 -1.87
C ALA A 26 -3.06 -16.92 -3.29
N ARG A 27 -4.31 -16.99 -3.76
CA ARG A 27 -4.73 -16.39 -5.03
C ARG A 27 -4.85 -14.87 -4.92
N LEU A 28 -5.48 -14.38 -3.85
CA LEU A 28 -5.76 -12.96 -3.63
C LEU A 28 -4.48 -12.16 -3.35
N HIS A 29 -3.53 -12.79 -2.67
CA HIS A 29 -2.24 -12.20 -2.30
C HIS A 29 -1.05 -12.76 -3.09
N ARG A 30 -1.31 -13.22 -4.32
CA ARG A 30 -0.26 -13.75 -5.19
C ARG A 30 0.76 -12.68 -5.59
N GLY A 31 0.33 -11.42 -5.68
CA GLY A 31 1.17 -10.30 -6.08
C GLY A 31 2.05 -9.78 -4.95
N ASP A 32 1.48 -9.64 -3.75
CA ASP A 32 2.13 -9.03 -2.59
C ASP A 32 2.65 -10.04 -1.57
N CYS A 33 2.38 -11.33 -1.75
CA CYS A 33 2.82 -12.40 -0.86
C CYS A 33 2.50 -12.15 0.63
N GLU A 34 1.40 -11.43 0.93
CA GLU A 34 0.99 -11.15 2.31
C GLU A 34 0.70 -12.47 3.04
N PRO A 35 1.27 -12.71 4.22
CA PRO A 35 0.97 -13.89 5.01
C PRO A 35 -0.46 -13.85 5.55
N PHE A 36 -1.13 -15.02 5.64
CA PHE A 36 -2.47 -15.06 6.24
C PHE A 36 -2.39 -14.65 7.72
N PRO A 37 -3.19 -13.67 8.17
CA PRO A 37 -3.12 -13.16 9.54
C PRO A 37 -3.58 -14.21 10.57
N LYS A 38 -2.98 -14.15 11.74
CA LYS A 38 -3.32 -15.02 12.88
C LYS A 38 -4.44 -14.44 13.75
N ASP A 39 -4.56 -13.11 13.77
CA ASP A 39 -5.54 -12.38 14.57
C ASP A 39 -6.85 -12.22 13.78
N ASP A 40 -7.98 -12.60 14.38
CA ASP A 40 -9.29 -12.50 13.79
C ASP A 40 -9.69 -11.04 13.48
N ALA A 41 -9.24 -10.08 14.27
CA ALA A 41 -9.50 -8.66 14.00
C ALA A 41 -8.82 -8.23 12.69
N VAL A 42 -7.60 -8.72 12.42
CA VAL A 42 -6.88 -8.47 11.16
C VAL A 42 -7.57 -9.20 10.00
N VAL A 43 -8.06 -10.42 10.22
CA VAL A 43 -8.87 -11.13 9.21
C VAL A 43 -10.11 -10.32 8.82
N GLN A 44 -10.80 -9.68 9.78
CA GLN A 44 -11.95 -8.83 9.49
C GLN A 44 -11.57 -7.57 8.67
N ALA A 45 -10.39 -6.98 8.93
CA ALA A 45 -9.88 -5.87 8.13
C ALA A 45 -9.67 -6.31 6.66
N TRP A 46 -9.09 -7.47 6.43
CA TRP A 46 -8.88 -8.00 5.09
C TRP A 46 -10.19 -8.42 4.40
N ILE A 47 -11.18 -8.93 5.13
CA ILE A 47 -12.52 -9.19 4.58
C ILE A 47 -13.13 -7.89 4.05
N ALA A 48 -13.08 -6.81 4.86
CA ALA A 48 -13.57 -5.49 4.45
C ALA A 48 -12.79 -4.94 3.24
N PHE A 49 -11.46 -5.12 3.20
CA PHE A 49 -10.63 -4.73 2.07
C PHE A 49 -11.07 -5.40 0.77
N HIS A 50 -11.20 -6.72 0.76
CA HIS A 50 -11.58 -7.47 -0.44
C HIS A 50 -13.04 -7.22 -0.85
N ALA A 51 -13.90 -6.84 0.08
CA ALA A 51 -15.25 -6.39 -0.20
C ALA A 51 -15.32 -4.96 -0.76
N GLY A 52 -14.20 -4.25 -0.89
CA GLY A 52 -14.17 -2.86 -1.35
C GLY A 52 -14.60 -1.83 -0.29
N ASP A 53 -14.81 -2.25 0.96
CA ASP A 53 -15.11 -1.34 2.08
C ASP A 53 -13.81 -0.82 2.70
N PHE A 54 -13.13 0.07 1.96
CA PHE A 54 -11.78 0.53 2.31
C PHE A 54 -11.76 1.37 3.59
N GLU A 55 -12.82 2.14 3.89
CA GLU A 55 -12.92 2.90 5.15
C GLU A 55 -12.97 1.96 6.35
N LYS A 56 -13.81 0.92 6.27
CA LYS A 56 -13.92 -0.11 7.31
C LYS A 56 -12.63 -0.91 7.44
N ALA A 57 -12.02 -1.30 6.32
CA ALA A 57 -10.74 -2.01 6.31
C ALA A 57 -9.62 -1.23 7.00
N ALA A 58 -9.51 0.07 6.69
CA ALA A 58 -8.55 0.97 7.34
C ALA A 58 -8.83 1.10 8.84
N THR A 59 -10.09 1.32 9.22
CA THR A 59 -10.49 1.48 10.62
C THR A 59 -10.19 0.22 11.44
N LEU A 60 -10.58 -0.96 10.94
CA LEU A 60 -10.34 -2.22 11.62
C LEU A 60 -8.84 -2.57 11.69
N GLY A 61 -8.11 -2.35 10.59
CA GLY A 61 -6.68 -2.61 10.56
C GLY A 61 -5.90 -1.71 11.51
N LEU A 62 -6.26 -0.43 11.61
CA LEU A 62 -5.64 0.49 12.57
C LEU A 62 -5.97 0.11 14.02
N ALA A 63 -7.21 -0.28 14.29
CA ALA A 63 -7.64 -0.71 15.63
C ALA A 63 -6.95 -2.01 16.08
N ALA A 64 -6.58 -2.90 15.16
CA ALA A 64 -5.83 -4.13 15.43
C ALA A 64 -4.33 -3.90 15.71
N GLY A 65 -3.87 -2.65 15.65
CA GLY A 65 -2.47 -2.29 15.92
C GLY A 65 -1.50 -2.74 14.81
N PRO A 66 -0.20 -2.94 15.15
CA PRO A 66 0.84 -3.20 14.15
C PRO A 66 0.55 -4.36 13.19
N ASP A 67 -0.05 -5.43 13.67
CA ASP A 67 -0.39 -6.62 12.87
C ASP A 67 -1.46 -6.32 11.82
N GLY A 68 -2.33 -5.33 12.06
CA GLY A 68 -3.36 -4.88 11.12
C GLY A 68 -2.91 -3.77 10.17
N HIS A 69 -1.74 -3.18 10.39
CA HIS A 69 -1.32 -2.00 9.62
C HIS A 69 -1.10 -2.28 8.14
N ASN A 70 -0.68 -3.47 7.72
CA ASN A 70 -0.59 -3.79 6.29
C ASN A 70 -1.95 -3.72 5.61
N ALA A 71 -3.01 -4.26 6.24
CA ALA A 71 -4.38 -4.20 5.71
C ALA A 71 -4.87 -2.75 5.63
N ALA A 72 -4.67 -1.97 6.71
CA ALA A 72 -5.03 -0.56 6.75
C ALA A 72 -4.29 0.26 5.69
N ASN A 73 -2.98 0.13 5.61
CA ASN A 73 -2.15 0.85 4.67
C ASN A 73 -2.51 0.52 3.22
N LYS A 74 -2.76 -0.75 2.90
CA LYS A 74 -3.20 -1.16 1.57
C LYS A 74 -4.56 -0.57 1.22
N ALA A 75 -5.52 -0.60 2.15
CA ALA A 75 -6.84 0.00 1.96
C ALA A 75 -6.76 1.51 1.71
N ILE A 76 -5.96 2.23 2.51
CA ILE A 76 -5.74 3.67 2.36
C ILE A 76 -5.10 3.98 1.01
N CYS A 77 -4.06 3.24 0.61
CA CYS A 77 -3.40 3.42 -0.68
C CYS A 77 -4.34 3.23 -1.87
N ILE A 78 -5.15 2.17 -1.86
CA ILE A 78 -6.12 1.89 -2.94
C ILE A 78 -7.20 2.97 -2.96
N TYR A 79 -7.76 3.34 -1.81
CA TYR A 79 -8.73 4.43 -1.72
C TYR A 79 -8.17 5.75 -2.26
N ALA A 80 -6.99 6.16 -1.78
CA ALA A 80 -6.36 7.41 -2.20
C ALA A 80 -6.08 7.45 -3.71
N ASN A 81 -5.66 6.30 -4.29
CA ASN A 81 -5.32 6.24 -5.71
C ASN A 81 -6.54 6.24 -6.65
N TYR A 82 -7.63 5.60 -6.26
CA TYR A 82 -8.74 5.33 -7.18
C TYR A 82 -10.06 6.04 -6.83
N LEU A 83 -10.29 6.40 -5.58
CA LEU A 83 -11.58 6.89 -5.11
C LEU A 83 -11.54 8.30 -4.52
N GLU A 84 -10.45 8.72 -3.91
CA GLU A 84 -10.31 10.08 -3.39
C GLU A 84 -10.17 11.07 -4.56
N LYS A 85 -10.94 12.17 -4.50
CA LYS A 85 -10.95 13.20 -5.54
C LYS A 85 -10.08 14.41 -5.20
N SER A 86 -9.85 14.65 -3.91
CA SER A 86 -9.05 15.77 -3.45
C SER A 86 -7.56 15.44 -3.47
N ASP A 87 -6.79 16.10 -4.33
CA ASP A 87 -5.34 15.87 -4.40
C ASP A 87 -4.64 16.18 -3.08
N LYS A 88 -5.08 17.22 -2.37
CA LYS A 88 -4.57 17.52 -1.03
C LYS A 88 -4.76 16.34 -0.09
N LYS A 89 -5.97 15.76 -0.06
CA LYS A 89 -6.28 14.63 0.81
C LYS A 89 -5.55 13.35 0.41
N LYS A 90 -5.35 13.10 -0.90
CA LYS A 90 -4.48 12.01 -1.36
C LYS A 90 -3.08 12.11 -0.78
N LEU A 91 -2.49 13.31 -0.85
CA LEU A 91 -1.15 13.55 -0.32
C LEU A 91 -1.07 13.33 1.19
N GLU A 92 -2.06 13.83 1.95
CA GLU A 92 -2.17 13.60 3.39
C GLU A 92 -2.22 12.09 3.71
N LEU A 93 -3.09 11.34 3.02
CA LEU A 93 -3.23 9.91 3.20
C LEU A 93 -1.94 9.13 2.88
N TYR A 94 -1.24 9.48 1.80
CA TYR A 94 0.03 8.84 1.47
C TYR A 94 1.13 9.13 2.49
N GLN A 95 1.17 10.35 3.05
CA GLN A 95 2.11 10.67 4.13
C GLN A 95 1.83 9.84 5.39
N GLU A 96 0.58 9.77 5.82
CA GLU A 96 0.16 8.94 6.96
C GLU A 96 0.55 7.47 6.79
N VAL A 97 0.38 6.93 5.57
CA VAL A 97 0.82 5.56 5.25
C VAL A 97 2.34 5.45 5.31
N GLY A 98 3.06 6.43 4.75
CA GLY A 98 4.53 6.46 4.78
C GLY A 98 5.07 6.39 6.20
N GLU A 99 4.61 7.29 7.08
CA GLU A 99 5.00 7.34 8.49
C GLU A 99 4.70 6.04 9.24
N ARG A 100 3.52 5.47 9.00
CA ARG A 100 3.13 4.20 9.61
C ARG A 100 3.97 3.03 9.11
N CYS A 101 4.32 3.02 7.82
CA CYS A 101 5.23 2.01 7.27
C CYS A 101 6.64 2.13 7.84
N GLU A 102 7.17 3.33 8.05
CA GLU A 102 8.47 3.54 8.69
C GLU A 102 8.47 2.97 10.13
N ALA A 103 7.41 3.21 10.87
CA ALA A 103 7.26 2.62 12.23
C ALA A 103 7.20 1.09 12.19
N LEU A 104 6.47 0.50 11.22
CA LEU A 104 6.43 -0.96 11.03
C LEU A 104 7.79 -1.54 10.64
N GLN A 105 8.52 -0.91 9.74
CA GLN A 105 9.86 -1.33 9.32
C GLN A 105 10.86 -1.29 10.49
N ALA A 106 10.72 -0.31 11.38
CA ALA A 106 11.55 -0.23 12.59
C ALA A 106 11.23 -1.37 13.57
N ALA A 107 9.94 -1.73 13.72
CA ALA A 107 9.47 -2.78 14.63
C ALA A 107 9.71 -4.18 14.06
N ASP A 108 9.47 -4.40 12.78
CA ASP A 108 9.67 -5.68 12.08
C ASP A 108 10.40 -5.49 10.75
N LYS A 109 11.71 -5.67 10.80
CA LYS A 109 12.60 -5.56 9.62
C LYS A 109 12.38 -6.67 8.58
N LYS A 110 11.53 -7.66 8.86
CA LYS A 110 11.22 -8.76 7.93
C LYS A 110 9.87 -8.60 7.24
N ASN A 111 9.10 -7.57 7.57
CA ASN A 111 7.82 -7.28 6.94
C ASN A 111 8.03 -6.68 5.54
N ALA A 112 8.10 -7.53 4.51
CA ALA A 112 8.31 -7.09 3.12
C ALA A 112 7.22 -6.12 2.65
N ASN A 113 5.96 -6.32 3.07
CA ASN A 113 4.85 -5.45 2.68
C ASN A 113 4.92 -4.05 3.32
N ALA A 114 5.53 -3.90 4.51
CA ALA A 114 5.77 -2.57 5.07
C ALA A 114 6.73 -1.75 4.19
N PHE A 115 7.74 -2.37 3.59
CA PHE A 115 8.64 -1.71 2.64
C PHE A 115 7.95 -1.45 1.30
N TYR A 116 7.20 -2.40 0.76
CA TYR A 116 6.47 -2.22 -0.48
C TYR A 116 5.40 -1.12 -0.38
N LEU A 117 4.58 -1.11 0.68
CA LEU A 117 3.52 -0.11 0.88
C LEU A 117 4.09 1.28 1.15
N TYR A 118 5.24 1.38 1.83
CA TYR A 118 6.00 2.62 1.92
C TYR A 118 6.36 3.15 0.53
N ALA A 119 6.96 2.31 -0.28
CA ALA A 119 7.38 2.70 -1.63
C ALA A 119 6.20 3.08 -2.51
N TYR A 120 5.07 2.36 -2.41
CA TYR A 120 3.84 2.71 -3.11
C TYR A 120 3.33 4.09 -2.70
N ALA A 121 3.16 4.33 -1.38
CA ALA A 121 2.62 5.58 -0.86
C ALA A 121 3.54 6.76 -1.20
N MET A 122 4.85 6.63 -0.91
CA MET A 122 5.80 7.72 -1.15
C MET A 122 6.08 7.95 -2.62
N GLY A 123 5.99 6.91 -3.47
CA GLY A 123 6.01 7.05 -4.92
C GLY A 123 4.83 7.88 -5.43
N ARG A 124 3.60 7.57 -5.00
CA ARG A 124 2.41 8.37 -5.34
C ARG A 124 2.46 9.79 -4.76
N TYR A 125 2.92 9.94 -3.54
CA TYR A 125 3.14 11.26 -2.94
C TYR A 125 4.12 12.10 -3.75
N SER A 126 5.25 11.52 -4.19
CA SER A 126 6.25 12.23 -4.98
C SER A 126 5.74 12.72 -6.34
N GLN A 127 4.80 11.99 -6.94
CA GLN A 127 4.14 12.37 -8.19
C GLN A 127 3.16 13.55 -8.01
N GLY A 128 2.63 13.74 -6.82
CA GLY A 128 1.66 14.81 -6.49
C GLY A 128 2.26 16.09 -5.93
N ILE A 129 3.59 16.15 -5.74
CA ILE A 129 4.32 17.34 -5.26
C ILE A 129 5.30 17.85 -6.32
N SER A 130 5.87 19.05 -6.11
CA SER A 130 6.87 19.57 -7.05
C SER A 130 8.14 18.70 -7.07
N VAL A 131 8.79 18.64 -8.25
CA VAL A 131 10.05 17.91 -8.43
C VAL A 131 11.12 18.37 -7.44
N THR A 132 11.25 19.69 -7.26
CA THR A 132 12.19 20.29 -6.30
C THR A 132 11.94 19.78 -4.87
N LYS A 133 10.68 19.69 -4.44
CA LYS A 133 10.32 19.19 -3.12
C LYS A 133 10.62 17.69 -3.00
N ALA A 134 10.30 16.90 -4.02
CA ALA A 134 10.59 15.47 -4.05
C ALA A 134 12.09 15.17 -3.97
N LEU A 135 12.90 15.95 -4.70
CA LEU A 135 14.37 15.88 -4.67
C LEU A 135 14.93 16.27 -3.31
N ALA A 136 14.47 17.38 -2.74
CA ALA A 136 14.91 17.85 -1.41
C ALA A 136 14.63 16.81 -0.29
N GLN A 137 13.56 16.04 -0.43
CA GLN A 137 13.21 14.96 0.49
C GLN A 137 13.91 13.63 0.19
N GLY A 138 14.64 13.53 -0.92
CA GLY A 138 15.32 12.31 -1.36
C GLY A 138 14.38 11.14 -1.66
N LEU A 139 13.13 11.43 -2.05
CA LEU A 139 12.07 10.42 -2.18
C LEU A 139 12.42 9.33 -3.18
N GLY A 140 13.05 9.68 -4.31
CA GLY A 140 13.45 8.71 -5.32
C GLY A 140 14.40 7.64 -4.76
N GLY A 141 15.41 8.05 -3.98
CA GLY A 141 16.33 7.14 -3.31
C GLY A 141 15.63 6.23 -2.32
N LYS A 142 14.79 6.81 -1.45
CA LYS A 142 14.03 6.08 -0.42
C LYS A 142 13.07 5.05 -1.02
N VAL A 143 12.35 5.43 -2.08
CA VAL A 143 11.42 4.52 -2.80
C VAL A 143 12.18 3.34 -3.41
N LYS A 144 13.29 3.61 -4.12
CA LYS A 144 14.13 2.56 -4.71
C LYS A 144 14.68 1.61 -3.64
N GLU A 145 15.20 2.16 -2.55
CA GLU A 145 15.74 1.37 -1.43
C GLU A 145 14.68 0.46 -0.82
N ALA A 146 13.50 1.00 -0.52
CA ALA A 146 12.40 0.23 0.04
C ALA A 146 11.95 -0.91 -0.87
N LEU A 147 11.82 -0.68 -2.19
CA LEU A 147 11.49 -1.74 -3.14
C LEU A 147 12.59 -2.80 -3.21
N THR A 148 13.86 -2.40 -3.16
CA THR A 148 14.99 -3.32 -3.16
C THR A 148 14.98 -4.21 -1.90
N ILE A 149 14.67 -3.63 -0.74
CA ILE A 149 14.55 -4.39 0.52
C ILE A 149 13.35 -5.34 0.45
N ALA A 150 12.19 -4.87 -0.01
CA ALA A 150 11.01 -5.72 -0.17
C ALA A 150 11.30 -6.97 -1.03
N LEU A 151 11.97 -6.79 -2.15
CA LEU A 151 12.37 -7.90 -3.05
C LEU A 151 13.46 -8.80 -2.46
N LYS A 152 14.37 -8.25 -1.64
CA LYS A 152 15.36 -9.06 -0.92
C LYS A 152 14.69 -9.95 0.14
N LEU A 153 13.67 -9.42 0.83
CA LEU A 153 12.91 -10.17 1.84
C LEU A 153 11.95 -11.18 1.19
N GLN A 154 11.31 -10.79 0.09
CA GLN A 154 10.35 -11.61 -0.63
C GLN A 154 10.61 -11.56 -2.14
N PRO A 155 11.48 -12.43 -2.69
CA PRO A 155 11.85 -12.41 -4.12
C PRO A 155 10.68 -12.68 -5.08
N LYS A 156 9.58 -13.26 -4.59
CA LYS A 156 8.37 -13.55 -5.38
C LYS A 156 7.33 -12.43 -5.32
N HIS A 157 7.63 -11.31 -4.69
CA HIS A 157 6.72 -10.17 -4.56
C HIS A 157 6.56 -9.45 -5.91
N ALA A 158 5.58 -9.88 -6.70
CA ALA A 158 5.38 -9.40 -8.06
C ALA A 158 5.04 -7.90 -8.11
N ASP A 159 4.22 -7.41 -7.16
CA ASP A 159 3.84 -5.99 -7.09
C ASP A 159 5.06 -5.09 -6.85
N ALA A 160 6.02 -5.52 -6.01
CA ALA A 160 7.27 -4.79 -5.81
C ALA A 160 8.20 -4.83 -7.03
N CYS A 161 8.23 -5.96 -7.74
CA CYS A 161 8.96 -6.09 -9.00
C CYS A 161 8.44 -5.11 -10.07
N ILE A 162 7.12 -5.05 -10.23
CA ILE A 162 6.44 -4.14 -11.16
C ILE A 162 6.70 -2.69 -10.77
N ALA A 163 6.59 -2.37 -9.49
CA ALA A 163 6.84 -1.01 -8.98
C ALA A 163 8.29 -0.57 -9.20
N LEU A 164 9.26 -1.46 -9.00
CA LEU A 164 10.67 -1.16 -9.26
C LEU A 164 10.95 -0.95 -10.76
N GLY A 165 10.33 -1.76 -11.62
CA GLY A 165 10.39 -1.59 -13.07
C GLY A 165 9.83 -0.25 -13.52
N ALA A 166 8.65 0.13 -13.02
CA ALA A 166 8.02 1.43 -13.29
C ALA A 166 8.90 2.60 -12.79
N PHE A 167 9.48 2.47 -11.60
CA PHE A 167 10.43 3.47 -11.08
C PHE A 167 11.63 3.68 -12.02
N HIS A 168 12.23 2.61 -12.51
CA HIS A 168 13.36 2.73 -13.44
C HIS A 168 12.95 3.38 -14.77
N ALA A 169 11.78 3.04 -15.30
CA ALA A 169 11.25 3.65 -16.52
C ALA A 169 11.04 5.16 -16.34
N GLU A 170 10.41 5.62 -15.25
CA GLU A 170 10.25 7.05 -14.95
C GLU A 170 11.57 7.81 -14.83
N VAL A 171 12.58 7.21 -14.19
CA VAL A 171 13.91 7.85 -14.05
C VAL A 171 14.60 8.00 -15.41
N ILE A 172 14.46 7.03 -16.32
CA ILE A 172 15.05 7.09 -17.66
C ILE A 172 14.33 8.16 -18.50
N ASP A 173 12.99 8.20 -18.44
CA ASP A 173 12.17 9.15 -19.18
C ASP A 173 12.51 10.59 -18.81
N LYS A 174 12.51 10.92 -17.51
CA LYS A 174 12.89 12.26 -17.02
C LYS A 174 14.31 12.68 -17.39
N ARG A 175 15.27 11.75 -17.41
CA ARG A 175 16.65 12.06 -17.85
C ARG A 175 16.75 12.30 -19.36
N SER A 176 15.87 11.74 -20.17
CA SER A 176 15.84 11.97 -21.61
C SER A 176 15.23 13.33 -21.97
N GLU A 177 14.27 13.82 -21.17
CA GLU A 177 13.67 15.15 -21.34
C GLU A 177 14.63 16.31 -20.96
N GLU A 178 15.62 16.04 -20.10
CA GLU A 178 16.63 17.03 -19.67
C GLU A 178 17.82 17.18 -20.68
N ARG A 179 17.84 16.42 -21.77
CA ARG A 179 18.88 16.48 -22.82
C ARG A 179 18.36 17.18 -24.06
#